data_5f1e0d6f479759fe4eaca9185a485c07
#
_entry.id   5f1e0d6f479759fe4eaca9185a485c07
#
_cell.length_a   1.000
_cell.length_b   1.000
_cell.length_c   1.000
_cell.angle_alpha   90.00
_cell.angle_beta   90.00
_cell.angle_gamma   90.00
#
_symmetry.space_group_name_H-M   'P 1'
#
loop_
_entity.id
_entity.type
_entity.pdbx_description
1 polymer ?
#
loop_
_entity_poly.entity_id
_entity_poly.type
_entity_poly.pdbx_seq_one_letter_code
_entity_poly.pdbx_strand_id
1 'polypeptide(L)'
;MSKWIKVLMLMLVVVWTLTAIAQDRLPAFEMNERLGRGINMGNCFEAPSEEEWGNPWKPEYFKIMSLLGFDHVRLPVRWEPDTRSMSTAPYTINPTFLDRIQQVVDTALKYKLHIIVNMHHHEALYENPAAQKDRFISQWNQIATHFKDHSDSLLFEVLNEPHGNVTPAVWNEYFADALAEIRKTNPTRVVLMGVAEYGGLGAISQLELPNDEYIILSPHYYNPFNFTHQGAEWVGPDADAWLGTTWNDTEADRQTVESEFAFALQFSQENHIPIHVGEFGAYSKADIESRERWTTFLSRWFESKNMSWAYWEFSAGFGIYNPTTEEFVNPLVDAMMYNLMPEPTPVSATPIYTSNFSNGADGWILTNQGGASSSLAATGGKLNVSITNGGTESWHVQLVRGNIPFTKGKTYRISFKAQAVSNRSATFYAGKASDPWNAYSGYNGINISATESFFVFSFTMTNPTDPAARLAFDFGTNVTGVSVTDIKVEELTTAVTAIEEKIAPTLSAYPNPVKSIIYIANLDSYKEATVHDTRGQAHLKVSITPGTSTLNLETVPPGFYVLNLWRTGHTDHLKIVKE
;
A
#
# COMPACT_ATOMS: atom_id res chain seq x y z
N MET A 1 38.00 -1.79 45.63
CA MET A 1 36.58 -2.06 45.35
C MET A 1 36.37 -3.56 45.32
N SER A 2 35.52 -4.10 46.19
CA SER A 2 35.30 -5.54 46.30
C SER A 2 34.60 -6.11 45.05
N LYS A 3 34.83 -7.41 44.77
CA LYS A 3 34.17 -8.12 43.65
C LYS A 3 32.64 -7.96 43.69
N TRP A 4 32.05 -7.83 44.86
CA TRP A 4 30.61 -7.63 45.07
C TRP A 4 30.10 -6.27 44.59
N ILE A 5 30.89 -5.20 44.74
CA ILE A 5 30.51 -3.87 44.23
C ILE A 5 30.50 -3.85 42.71
N LYS A 6 31.42 -4.57 42.03
CA LYS A 6 31.43 -4.70 40.58
C LYS A 6 30.24 -5.51 40.05
N VAL A 7 29.82 -6.56 40.75
CA VAL A 7 28.64 -7.36 40.39
C VAL A 7 27.35 -6.56 40.62
N LEU A 8 27.27 -5.77 41.69
CA LEU A 8 26.11 -4.91 41.95
C LEU A 8 26.00 -3.78 40.93
N MET A 9 27.14 -3.17 40.53
CA MET A 9 27.13 -2.19 39.41
C MET A 9 26.79 -2.81 38.08
N LEU A 10 27.23 -4.06 37.79
CA LEU A 10 26.87 -4.76 36.56
C LEU A 10 25.37 -5.12 36.54
N MET A 11 24.80 -5.55 37.66
CA MET A 11 23.37 -5.81 37.77
C MET A 11 22.52 -4.52 37.66
N LEU A 12 22.98 -3.41 38.26
CA LEU A 12 22.32 -2.11 38.12
C LEU A 12 22.38 -1.59 36.70
N VAL A 13 23.50 -1.75 35.97
CA VAL A 13 23.61 -1.37 34.57
C VAL A 13 22.74 -2.27 33.66
N VAL A 14 22.66 -3.58 33.94
CA VAL A 14 21.79 -4.51 33.20
C VAL A 14 20.32 -4.24 33.51
N VAL A 15 19.97 -3.89 34.76
CA VAL A 15 18.59 -3.47 35.09
C VAL A 15 18.24 -2.14 34.43
N TRP A 16 19.18 -1.17 34.37
CA TRP A 16 18.97 0.10 33.65
C TRP A 16 18.90 -0.08 32.12
N THR A 17 19.64 -1.01 31.55
CA THR A 17 19.53 -1.32 30.10
C THR A 17 18.26 -2.12 29.78
N LEU A 18 17.75 -2.94 30.72
CA LEU A 18 16.48 -3.63 30.55
C LEU A 18 15.26 -2.70 30.77
N THR A 19 15.37 -1.68 31.64
CA THR A 19 14.33 -0.66 31.78
C THR A 19 14.36 0.41 30.66
N ALA A 20 15.48 0.55 29.95
CA ALA A 20 15.55 1.44 28.76
C ALA A 20 14.98 0.80 27.48
N ILE A 21 14.60 -0.49 27.50
CA ILE A 21 13.97 -1.19 26.37
C ILE A 21 12.44 -1.28 26.52
N ALA A 22 11.90 -0.98 27.69
CA ALA A 22 10.47 -0.73 27.87
C ALA A 22 10.22 0.78 27.71
N GLN A 23 10.56 1.33 26.59
CA GLN A 23 9.93 2.54 26.13
C GLN A 23 8.49 2.13 25.83
N ASP A 24 7.53 2.66 26.60
CA ASP A 24 6.12 2.34 26.47
C ASP A 24 5.75 2.44 24.98
N ARG A 25 5.49 1.28 24.36
CA ARG A 25 4.99 1.26 22.99
C ARG A 25 3.66 1.99 23.02
N LEU A 26 3.54 3.06 22.23
CA LEU A 26 2.27 3.76 22.11
C LEU A 26 1.19 2.76 21.67
N PRO A 27 -0.04 2.83 22.21
CA PRO A 27 -1.12 1.88 21.92
C PRO A 27 -1.40 1.67 20.43
N ALA A 28 -1.20 2.72 19.62
CA ALA A 28 -1.33 2.63 18.16
C ALA A 28 -0.32 1.67 17.53
N PHE A 29 0.94 1.60 18.03
CA PHE A 29 1.95 0.66 17.52
C PHE A 29 1.59 -0.79 17.86
N GLU A 30 1.09 -1.04 19.08
CA GLU A 30 0.65 -2.38 19.48
C GLU A 30 -0.54 -2.85 18.61
N MET A 31 -1.49 -1.95 18.34
CA MET A 31 -2.60 -2.28 17.47
C MET A 31 -2.16 -2.48 16.01
N ASN A 32 -1.24 -1.67 15.51
CA ASN A 32 -0.69 -1.83 14.16
C ASN A 32 0.03 -3.19 13.99
N GLU A 33 0.75 -3.66 15.01
CA GLU A 33 1.34 -5.00 15.02
C GLU A 33 0.26 -6.10 15.00
N ARG A 34 -0.85 -5.91 15.74
CA ARG A 34 -2.01 -6.84 15.75
C ARG A 34 -2.80 -6.83 14.45
N LEU A 35 -2.86 -5.71 13.75
CA LEU A 35 -3.49 -5.62 12.42
C LEU A 35 -2.75 -6.48 11.40
N GLY A 36 -1.41 -6.56 11.46
CA GLY A 36 -0.63 -7.47 10.63
C GLY A 36 -1.05 -7.48 9.16
N ARG A 37 -1.57 -8.62 8.70
CA ARG A 37 -2.01 -8.89 7.33
C ARG A 37 -3.52 -8.76 7.20
N GLY A 38 -3.98 -7.90 6.33
CA GLY A 38 -5.41 -7.68 6.13
C GLY A 38 -5.89 -7.74 4.70
N ILE A 39 -7.20 -7.67 4.57
CA ILE A 39 -7.87 -7.65 3.28
C ILE A 39 -9.08 -6.74 3.34
N ASN A 40 -9.34 -6.03 2.24
CA ASN A 40 -10.55 -5.22 2.10
C ASN A 40 -11.75 -6.07 1.69
N MET A 41 -12.92 -5.84 2.28
CA MET A 41 -14.21 -6.35 1.78
C MET A 41 -14.83 -5.30 0.86
N GLY A 42 -14.15 -5.05 -0.27
CA GLY A 42 -14.54 -4.03 -1.23
C GLY A 42 -15.70 -4.40 -2.14
N ASN A 43 -16.24 -3.40 -2.82
CA ASN A 43 -17.36 -3.50 -3.78
C ASN A 43 -18.66 -4.03 -3.16
N CYS A 44 -18.90 -3.76 -1.87
CA CYS A 44 -20.05 -4.23 -1.13
C CYS A 44 -20.82 -3.08 -0.43
N PHE A 45 -20.36 -2.67 0.77
CA PHE A 45 -21.08 -1.64 1.55
C PHE A 45 -20.73 -0.20 1.13
N GLU A 46 -19.68 0.02 0.38
CA GLU A 46 -19.37 1.31 -0.26
C GLU A 46 -20.13 1.53 -1.57
N ALA A 47 -20.70 0.48 -2.16
CA ALA A 47 -21.65 0.60 -3.26
C ALA A 47 -22.90 1.38 -2.81
N PRO A 48 -23.68 2.00 -3.72
CA PRO A 48 -24.92 2.71 -3.39
C PRO A 48 -25.95 1.84 -2.65
N SER A 49 -26.00 0.54 -2.97
CA SER A 49 -26.63 -0.51 -2.18
C SER A 49 -25.74 -1.75 -2.12
N GLU A 50 -25.96 -2.64 -1.14
CA GLU A 50 -25.10 -3.82 -0.91
C GLU A 50 -24.97 -4.76 -2.12
N GLU A 51 -25.97 -4.79 -3.00
CA GLU A 51 -26.01 -5.70 -4.16
C GLU A 51 -25.67 -5.00 -5.49
N GLU A 52 -25.60 -3.67 -5.53
CA GLU A 52 -25.58 -2.91 -6.78
C GLU A 52 -24.33 -3.14 -7.63
N TRP A 53 -23.18 -3.34 -7.00
CA TRP A 53 -21.94 -3.66 -7.69
C TRP A 53 -21.68 -5.17 -7.81
N GLY A 54 -22.68 -6.01 -7.52
CA GLY A 54 -22.65 -7.45 -7.75
C GLY A 54 -21.73 -8.26 -6.82
N ASN A 55 -21.29 -7.68 -5.71
CA ASN A 55 -20.43 -8.33 -4.72
C ASN A 55 -21.00 -8.28 -3.30
N PRO A 56 -22.23 -8.82 -3.05
CA PRO A 56 -22.84 -8.78 -1.74
C PRO A 56 -22.06 -9.58 -0.70
N TRP A 57 -21.94 -9.03 0.51
CA TRP A 57 -21.26 -9.68 1.61
C TRP A 57 -21.98 -10.96 2.07
N LYS A 58 -21.18 -11.99 2.37
CA LYS A 58 -21.65 -13.26 2.95
C LYS A 58 -20.87 -13.58 4.24
N PRO A 59 -21.53 -14.07 5.31
CA PRO A 59 -20.87 -14.36 6.59
C PRO A 59 -19.70 -15.33 6.49
N GLU A 60 -19.76 -16.28 5.56
CA GLU A 60 -18.69 -17.25 5.30
C GLU A 60 -17.40 -16.63 4.78
N TYR A 61 -17.42 -15.44 4.18
CA TYR A 61 -16.22 -14.78 3.71
C TYR A 61 -15.24 -14.48 4.85
N PHE A 62 -15.74 -14.02 5.99
CA PHE A 62 -14.89 -13.76 7.16
C PHE A 62 -14.33 -15.05 7.77
N LYS A 63 -15.07 -16.14 7.70
CA LYS A 63 -14.53 -17.45 8.05
C LYS A 63 -13.39 -17.85 7.12
N ILE A 64 -13.55 -17.66 5.82
CA ILE A 64 -12.51 -17.93 4.82
C ILE A 64 -11.27 -17.08 5.06
N MET A 65 -11.45 -15.77 5.25
CA MET A 65 -10.35 -14.82 5.52
C MET A 65 -9.56 -15.22 6.78
N SER A 66 -10.25 -15.56 7.87
CA SER A 66 -9.63 -16.04 9.11
C SER A 66 -8.87 -17.35 8.89
N LEU A 67 -9.43 -18.30 8.12
CA LEU A 67 -8.78 -19.58 7.82
C LEU A 67 -7.56 -19.41 6.90
N LEU A 68 -7.56 -18.42 5.98
CA LEU A 68 -6.40 -18.07 5.16
C LEU A 68 -5.28 -17.44 5.99
N GLY A 69 -5.57 -16.96 7.21
CA GLY A 69 -4.59 -16.38 8.12
C GLY A 69 -4.50 -14.86 8.05
N PHE A 70 -5.53 -14.18 7.54
CA PHE A 70 -5.64 -12.74 7.70
C PHE A 70 -5.91 -12.39 9.17
N ASP A 71 -5.31 -11.30 9.63
CA ASP A 71 -5.45 -10.80 10.99
C ASP A 71 -6.61 -9.79 11.09
N HIS A 72 -6.89 -9.08 10.00
CA HIS A 72 -7.98 -8.09 9.97
C HIS A 72 -8.68 -7.98 8.62
N VAL A 73 -9.86 -7.35 8.67
CA VAL A 73 -10.65 -6.93 7.52
C VAL A 73 -10.83 -5.42 7.57
N ARG A 74 -10.57 -4.73 6.46
CA ARG A 74 -11.03 -3.35 6.28
C ARG A 74 -12.38 -3.40 5.58
N LEU A 75 -13.40 -2.78 6.16
CA LEU A 75 -14.77 -2.75 5.68
C LEU A 75 -15.11 -1.36 5.13
N PRO A 76 -15.01 -1.15 3.82
CA PRO A 76 -15.50 0.06 3.16
C PRO A 76 -17.02 0.23 3.38
N VAL A 77 -17.44 1.39 3.89
CA VAL A 77 -18.87 1.69 4.12
C VAL A 77 -19.22 3.09 3.63
N ARG A 78 -20.21 3.20 2.77
CA ARG A 78 -20.78 4.47 2.33
C ARG A 78 -22.00 4.82 3.16
N TRP A 79 -21.92 5.87 3.96
CA TRP A 79 -22.98 6.32 4.88
C TRP A 79 -23.89 7.40 4.30
N GLU A 80 -23.46 8.05 3.23
CA GLU A 80 -24.06 9.25 2.66
C GLU A 80 -25.40 9.04 1.95
N PRO A 81 -25.70 7.92 1.24
CA PRO A 81 -26.97 7.78 0.51
C PRO A 81 -28.20 8.00 1.41
N ASP A 82 -29.24 8.66 0.90
CA ASP A 82 -30.46 8.97 1.64
C ASP A 82 -31.19 7.72 2.20
N THR A 83 -30.95 6.56 1.59
CA THR A 83 -31.40 5.26 2.13
C THR A 83 -30.64 4.84 3.38
N ARG A 84 -29.46 5.40 3.63
CA ARG A 84 -28.56 5.07 4.75
C ARG A 84 -28.48 6.15 5.81
N SER A 85 -28.60 7.42 5.43
CA SER A 85 -28.67 8.54 6.38
C SER A 85 -29.41 9.74 5.81
N MET A 86 -30.08 10.50 6.65
CA MET A 86 -30.78 11.73 6.24
C MET A 86 -29.77 12.76 5.71
N SER A 87 -30.10 13.41 4.60
CA SER A 87 -29.31 14.53 4.04
C SER A 87 -29.55 15.85 4.77
N THR A 88 -30.54 15.91 5.67
CA THR A 88 -30.87 17.09 6.47
C THR A 88 -30.79 16.80 7.97
N ALA A 89 -30.56 17.86 8.77
CA ALA A 89 -30.46 17.72 10.22
C ALA A 89 -31.70 17.00 10.80
N PRO A 90 -31.52 16.10 11.79
CA PRO A 90 -30.27 15.81 12.51
C PRO A 90 -29.33 14.79 11.85
N TYR A 91 -29.45 14.54 10.54
CA TYR A 91 -28.61 13.64 9.77
C TYR A 91 -28.61 12.18 10.28
N THR A 92 -29.79 11.73 10.74
CA THR A 92 -29.94 10.41 11.38
C THR A 92 -29.52 9.29 10.43
N ILE A 93 -28.60 8.45 10.87
CA ILE A 93 -28.26 7.20 10.18
C ILE A 93 -29.45 6.25 10.36
N ASN A 94 -29.85 5.59 9.26
CA ASN A 94 -30.93 4.60 9.28
C ASN A 94 -30.58 3.47 10.27
N PRO A 95 -31.38 3.24 11.33
CA PRO A 95 -31.08 2.23 12.33
C PRO A 95 -30.93 0.83 11.74
N THR A 96 -31.75 0.47 10.74
CA THR A 96 -31.63 -0.84 10.08
C THR A 96 -30.30 -1.01 9.36
N PHE A 97 -29.77 0.06 8.76
CA PHE A 97 -28.46 0.02 8.13
C PHE A 97 -27.33 -0.07 9.17
N LEU A 98 -27.45 0.69 10.27
CA LEU A 98 -26.49 0.65 11.37
C LEU A 98 -26.44 -0.73 12.02
N ASP A 99 -27.61 -1.36 12.26
CA ASP A 99 -27.72 -2.74 12.75
C ASP A 99 -27.12 -3.76 11.75
N ARG A 100 -27.27 -3.50 10.44
CA ARG A 100 -26.64 -4.32 9.39
C ARG A 100 -25.12 -4.27 9.48
N ILE A 101 -24.54 -3.08 9.61
CA ILE A 101 -23.08 -2.94 9.78
C ILE A 101 -22.62 -3.57 11.09
N GLN A 102 -23.38 -3.43 12.17
CA GLN A 102 -23.07 -4.13 13.43
C GLN A 102 -23.04 -5.65 13.24
N GLN A 103 -24.00 -6.23 12.54
CA GLN A 103 -24.00 -7.67 12.24
C GLN A 103 -22.71 -8.11 11.52
N VAL A 104 -22.22 -7.29 10.59
CA VAL A 104 -20.96 -7.55 9.87
C VAL A 104 -19.77 -7.48 10.82
N VAL A 105 -19.71 -6.43 11.65
CA VAL A 105 -18.67 -6.23 12.68
C VAL A 105 -18.64 -7.43 13.64
N ASP A 106 -19.79 -7.81 14.20
CA ASP A 106 -19.89 -8.94 15.14
C ASP A 106 -19.45 -10.26 14.49
N THR A 107 -19.70 -10.42 13.19
CA THR A 107 -19.26 -11.60 12.44
C THR A 107 -17.74 -11.65 12.29
N ALA A 108 -17.08 -10.52 12.02
CA ALA A 108 -15.61 -10.46 11.97
C ALA A 108 -15.00 -10.81 13.34
N LEU A 109 -15.50 -10.18 14.41
CA LEU A 109 -15.04 -10.43 15.78
C LEU A 109 -15.26 -11.89 16.21
N LYS A 110 -16.36 -12.52 15.78
CA LYS A 110 -16.64 -13.95 16.02
C LYS A 110 -15.54 -14.84 15.41
N TYR A 111 -15.01 -14.48 14.25
CA TYR A 111 -13.92 -15.20 13.60
C TYR A 111 -12.53 -14.71 14.00
N LYS A 112 -12.45 -13.88 15.07
CA LYS A 112 -11.20 -13.33 15.64
C LYS A 112 -10.41 -12.43 14.67
N LEU A 113 -11.08 -11.83 13.72
CA LEU A 113 -10.53 -10.79 12.88
C LEU A 113 -10.68 -9.45 13.57
N HIS A 114 -9.65 -8.61 13.53
CA HIS A 114 -9.84 -7.19 13.75
C HIS A 114 -10.65 -6.62 12.59
N ILE A 115 -11.40 -5.55 12.83
CA ILE A 115 -12.18 -4.92 11.76
C ILE A 115 -12.04 -3.41 11.79
N ILE A 116 -11.74 -2.83 10.63
CA ILE A 116 -11.68 -1.38 10.41
C ILE A 116 -12.96 -0.97 9.70
N VAL A 117 -13.80 -0.17 10.32
CA VAL A 117 -14.99 0.42 9.70
C VAL A 117 -14.69 1.86 9.32
N ASN A 118 -14.92 2.22 8.06
CA ASN A 118 -14.64 3.55 7.56
C ASN A 118 -15.89 4.29 7.06
N MET A 119 -15.69 5.56 6.70
CA MET A 119 -16.52 6.29 5.75
C MET A 119 -15.80 6.29 4.40
N HIS A 120 -16.28 5.46 3.45
CA HIS A 120 -15.53 5.22 2.21
C HIS A 120 -15.79 6.28 1.15
N HIS A 121 -17.05 6.49 0.77
CA HIS A 121 -17.45 7.54 -0.16
C HIS A 121 -18.36 8.55 0.53
N HIS A 122 -18.14 9.82 0.22
CA HIS A 122 -19.01 10.93 0.61
C HIS A 122 -18.92 12.02 -0.46
N GLU A 123 -19.56 11.77 -1.61
CA GLU A 123 -19.42 12.62 -2.81
C GLU A 123 -19.76 14.09 -2.52
N ALA A 124 -20.88 14.32 -1.81
CA ALA A 124 -21.28 15.67 -1.45
C ALA A 124 -20.24 16.41 -0.57
N LEU A 125 -19.49 15.68 0.26
CA LEU A 125 -18.40 16.24 1.07
C LEU A 125 -17.22 16.65 0.20
N TYR A 126 -16.85 15.81 -0.77
CA TYR A 126 -15.76 16.11 -1.69
C TYR A 126 -16.07 17.32 -2.59
N GLU A 127 -17.34 17.48 -2.99
CA GLU A 127 -17.81 18.62 -3.79
C GLU A 127 -17.97 19.91 -2.98
N ASN A 128 -18.54 19.84 -1.77
CA ASN A 128 -18.82 21.01 -0.95
C ASN A 128 -18.61 20.72 0.54
N PRO A 129 -17.35 20.66 1.01
CA PRO A 129 -17.03 20.30 2.38
C PRO A 129 -17.71 21.21 3.41
N ALA A 130 -17.72 22.52 3.17
CA ALA A 130 -18.32 23.47 4.12
C ALA A 130 -19.83 23.24 4.38
N ALA A 131 -20.58 22.84 3.35
CA ALA A 131 -22.01 22.53 3.49
C ALA A 131 -22.26 21.15 4.11
N GLN A 132 -21.31 20.25 4.09
CA GLN A 132 -21.46 18.87 4.55
C GLN A 132 -20.75 18.58 5.88
N LYS A 133 -20.00 19.52 6.44
CA LYS A 133 -19.26 19.34 7.68
C LYS A 133 -20.14 18.85 8.83
N ASP A 134 -21.27 19.51 9.07
CA ASP A 134 -22.18 19.15 10.16
C ASP A 134 -22.76 17.74 10.00
N ARG A 135 -23.05 17.33 8.77
CA ARG A 135 -23.50 15.98 8.45
C ARG A 135 -22.41 14.94 8.73
N PHE A 136 -21.21 15.20 8.26
CA PHE A 136 -20.05 14.34 8.46
C PHE A 136 -19.74 14.12 9.94
N ILE A 137 -19.71 15.19 10.73
CA ILE A 137 -19.47 15.13 12.18
C ILE A 137 -20.62 14.43 12.91
N SER A 138 -21.90 14.72 12.54
CA SER A 138 -23.05 14.04 13.12
C SER A 138 -23.06 12.54 12.83
N GLN A 139 -22.65 12.12 11.64
CA GLN A 139 -22.53 10.70 11.31
C GLN A 139 -21.48 10.02 12.19
N TRP A 140 -20.30 10.62 12.38
CA TRP A 140 -19.27 10.08 13.27
C TRP A 140 -19.71 10.02 14.73
N ASN A 141 -20.45 11.00 15.22
CA ASN A 141 -21.03 10.95 16.56
C ASN A 141 -21.95 9.72 16.72
N GLN A 142 -22.82 9.45 15.73
CA GLN A 142 -23.76 8.33 15.77
C GLN A 142 -23.04 6.99 15.67
N ILE A 143 -22.08 6.84 14.74
CA ILE A 143 -21.27 5.63 14.57
C ILE A 143 -20.49 5.34 15.86
N ALA A 144 -19.75 6.32 16.37
CA ALA A 144 -18.94 6.17 17.57
C ALA A 144 -19.80 5.83 18.81
N THR A 145 -20.96 6.45 18.95
CA THR A 145 -21.90 6.17 20.06
C THR A 145 -22.48 4.76 19.96
N HIS A 146 -22.82 4.30 18.77
CA HIS A 146 -23.38 2.96 18.55
C HIS A 146 -22.36 1.85 18.90
N PHE A 147 -21.12 2.03 18.51
CA PHE A 147 -20.07 1.03 18.69
C PHE A 147 -19.21 1.21 19.95
N LYS A 148 -19.58 2.09 20.88
CA LYS A 148 -18.78 2.44 22.07
C LYS A 148 -18.43 1.26 22.97
N ASP A 149 -19.32 0.27 23.05
CA ASP A 149 -19.18 -0.91 23.92
C ASP A 149 -18.50 -2.12 23.23
N HIS A 150 -18.14 -1.99 21.94
CA HIS A 150 -17.38 -3.01 21.22
C HIS A 150 -15.91 -3.03 21.66
N SER A 151 -15.27 -4.20 21.52
CA SER A 151 -13.86 -4.37 21.88
C SER A 151 -12.93 -3.46 21.05
N ASP A 152 -11.67 -3.37 21.47
CA ASP A 152 -10.60 -2.66 20.75
C ASP A 152 -10.23 -3.31 19.40
N SER A 153 -10.74 -4.51 19.12
CA SER A 153 -10.62 -5.18 17.81
C SER A 153 -11.48 -4.53 16.71
N LEU A 154 -12.39 -3.64 17.04
CA LEU A 154 -13.03 -2.73 16.11
C LEU A 154 -12.26 -1.40 16.09
N LEU A 155 -11.86 -0.94 14.92
CA LEU A 155 -11.18 0.33 14.68
C LEU A 155 -12.04 1.20 13.77
N PHE A 156 -11.78 2.50 13.78
CA PHE A 156 -12.42 3.45 12.86
C PHE A 156 -11.41 4.07 11.90
N GLU A 157 -11.83 4.31 10.66
CA GLU A 157 -11.09 5.13 9.72
C GLU A 157 -11.99 6.27 9.26
N VAL A 158 -11.56 7.50 9.52
CA VAL A 158 -12.46 8.67 9.49
C VAL A 158 -12.98 8.98 8.09
N LEU A 159 -12.15 8.90 7.07
CA LEU A 159 -12.55 9.09 5.67
C LEU A 159 -11.55 8.39 4.74
N ASN A 160 -12.07 7.62 3.79
CA ASN A 160 -11.30 7.05 2.70
C ASN A 160 -10.87 8.16 1.73
N GLU A 161 -9.60 8.20 1.36
CA GLU A 161 -9.07 8.99 0.24
C GLU A 161 -9.63 10.42 0.14
N PRO A 162 -9.44 11.30 1.14
CA PRO A 162 -9.90 12.67 1.05
C PRO A 162 -9.36 13.35 -0.21
N HIS A 163 -10.24 13.93 -1.03
CA HIS A 163 -9.88 14.54 -2.33
C HIS A 163 -10.85 15.65 -2.74
N GLY A 164 -10.69 16.16 -3.95
CA GLY A 164 -11.52 17.22 -4.49
C GLY A 164 -11.38 18.50 -3.67
N ASN A 165 -12.48 19.06 -3.19
CA ASN A 165 -12.45 20.25 -2.34
C ASN A 165 -12.10 19.95 -0.86
N VAL A 166 -11.98 18.67 -0.46
CA VAL A 166 -11.38 18.26 0.81
C VAL A 166 -9.86 18.31 0.65
N THR A 167 -9.33 19.52 0.53
CA THR A 167 -7.88 19.77 0.43
C THR A 167 -7.15 19.30 1.70
N PRO A 168 -5.81 19.16 1.70
CA PRO A 168 -5.06 18.80 2.91
C PRO A 168 -5.38 19.67 4.13
N ALA A 169 -5.54 20.97 3.96
CA ALA A 169 -5.89 21.89 5.05
C ALA A 169 -7.30 21.63 5.60
N VAL A 170 -8.29 21.41 4.71
CA VAL A 170 -9.66 21.05 5.10
C VAL A 170 -9.67 19.70 5.79
N TRP A 171 -8.90 18.75 5.28
CA TRP A 171 -8.80 17.40 5.86
C TRP A 171 -8.23 17.43 7.29
N ASN A 172 -7.17 18.18 7.54
CA ASN A 172 -6.60 18.35 8.88
C ASN A 172 -7.65 18.85 9.90
N GLU A 173 -8.42 19.88 9.53
CA GLU A 173 -9.51 20.40 10.35
C GLU A 173 -10.61 19.34 10.59
N TYR A 174 -11.09 18.68 9.53
CA TYR A 174 -12.22 17.76 9.62
C TYR A 174 -11.86 16.46 10.33
N PHE A 175 -10.64 15.98 10.15
CA PHE A 175 -10.14 14.85 10.91
C PHE A 175 -10.10 15.15 12.41
N ALA A 176 -9.56 16.32 12.80
CA ALA A 176 -9.49 16.73 14.19
C ALA A 176 -10.89 16.84 14.83
N ASP A 177 -11.85 17.42 14.12
CA ASP A 177 -13.22 17.55 14.60
C ASP A 177 -13.94 16.19 14.72
N ALA A 178 -13.79 15.31 13.74
CA ALA A 178 -14.35 13.96 13.80
C ALA A 178 -13.71 13.13 14.92
N LEU A 179 -12.39 13.22 15.09
CA LEU A 179 -11.69 12.58 16.19
C LEU A 179 -12.20 13.06 17.54
N ALA A 180 -12.40 14.36 17.70
CA ALA A 180 -12.97 14.93 18.93
C ALA A 180 -14.37 14.37 19.24
N GLU A 181 -15.21 14.15 18.23
CA GLU A 181 -16.53 13.51 18.43
C GLU A 181 -16.37 12.03 18.82
N ILE A 182 -15.50 11.29 18.14
CA ILE A 182 -15.22 9.87 18.45
C ILE A 182 -14.73 9.74 19.90
N ARG A 183 -13.83 10.61 20.35
CA ARG A 183 -13.24 10.56 21.70
C ARG A 183 -14.25 10.78 22.84
N LYS A 184 -15.42 11.38 22.57
CA LYS A 184 -16.48 11.55 23.58
C LYS A 184 -16.99 10.20 24.12
N THR A 185 -17.01 9.17 23.28
CA THR A 185 -17.54 7.84 23.63
C THR A 185 -16.51 6.72 23.49
N ASN A 186 -15.41 6.95 22.76
CA ASN A 186 -14.36 5.97 22.47
C ASN A 186 -12.97 6.58 22.77
N PRO A 187 -12.64 6.83 24.04
CA PRO A 187 -11.43 7.57 24.39
C PRO A 187 -10.11 6.88 24.01
N THR A 188 -10.12 5.56 23.88
CA THR A 188 -8.91 4.74 23.60
C THR A 188 -9.04 3.89 22.33
N ARG A 189 -10.11 4.06 21.55
CA ARG A 189 -10.25 3.32 20.28
C ARG A 189 -9.24 3.84 19.27
N VAL A 190 -8.52 2.92 18.65
CA VAL A 190 -7.60 3.29 17.56
C VAL A 190 -8.38 3.81 16.36
N VAL A 191 -7.91 4.95 15.83
CA VAL A 191 -8.49 5.65 14.68
C VAL A 191 -7.43 5.79 13.60
N LEU A 192 -7.78 5.43 12.38
CA LEU A 192 -6.92 5.57 11.23
C LEU A 192 -7.14 6.94 10.57
N MET A 193 -6.02 7.63 10.30
CA MET A 193 -5.98 8.88 9.56
C MET A 193 -5.56 8.61 8.12
N GLY A 194 -6.50 8.71 7.18
CA GLY A 194 -6.22 8.67 5.75
C GLY A 194 -5.38 9.88 5.32
N VAL A 195 -4.78 9.80 4.15
CA VAL A 195 -4.00 10.87 3.55
C VAL A 195 -4.84 11.56 2.48
N ALA A 196 -4.79 12.89 2.41
CA ALA A 196 -5.45 13.66 1.36
C ALA A 196 -4.85 13.34 -0.04
N GLU A 197 -5.46 13.88 -1.08
CA GLU A 197 -5.06 13.63 -2.47
C GLU A 197 -5.11 12.12 -2.82
N TYR A 198 -6.30 11.51 -2.62
CA TYR A 198 -6.57 10.10 -2.92
C TYR A 198 -5.73 9.09 -2.12
N GLY A 199 -5.42 9.37 -0.87
CA GLY A 199 -4.65 8.46 -0.02
C GLY A 199 -3.15 8.41 -0.33
N GLY A 200 -2.69 9.18 -1.34
CA GLY A 200 -1.34 9.11 -1.87
C GLY A 200 -0.25 9.60 -0.91
N LEU A 201 0.93 9.00 -0.99
CA LEU A 201 2.09 9.36 -0.16
C LEU A 201 2.52 10.83 -0.30
N GLY A 202 2.20 11.48 -1.44
CA GLY A 202 2.60 12.85 -1.76
C GLY A 202 2.05 13.91 -0.81
N ALA A 203 0.89 13.70 -0.19
CA ALA A 203 0.26 14.67 0.70
C ALA A 203 0.65 14.52 2.18
N ILE A 204 1.45 13.52 2.55
CA ILE A 204 1.86 13.28 3.95
C ILE A 204 2.57 14.48 4.56
N SER A 205 3.36 15.23 3.77
CA SER A 205 4.07 16.43 4.25
C SER A 205 3.14 17.58 4.66
N GLN A 206 1.85 17.51 4.33
CA GLN A 206 0.84 18.53 4.61
C GLN A 206 -0.09 18.12 5.77
N LEU A 207 0.12 16.93 6.37
CA LEU A 207 -0.68 16.47 7.49
C LEU A 207 -0.31 17.17 8.79
N GLU A 208 -1.32 17.58 9.56
CA GLU A 208 -1.22 18.08 10.91
C GLU A 208 -1.80 17.04 11.87
N LEU A 209 -0.92 16.35 12.61
CA LEU A 209 -1.33 15.27 13.50
C LEU A 209 -1.88 15.84 14.81
N PRO A 210 -3.09 15.44 15.24
CA PRO A 210 -3.56 15.68 16.59
C PRO A 210 -2.64 15.03 17.64
N ASN A 211 -2.57 15.62 18.83
CA ASN A 211 -1.86 15.03 19.96
C ASN A 211 -2.68 13.90 20.57
N ASP A 212 -2.65 12.73 19.97
CA ASP A 212 -3.42 11.54 20.35
C ASP A 212 -2.60 10.28 20.06
N GLU A 213 -2.41 9.40 21.05
CA GLU A 213 -1.58 8.20 20.95
C GLU A 213 -2.30 6.98 20.35
N TYR A 214 -3.57 7.13 19.97
CA TYR A 214 -4.40 6.08 19.37
C TYR A 214 -4.67 6.34 17.88
N ILE A 215 -3.73 6.97 17.17
CA ILE A 215 -3.84 7.25 15.73
C ILE A 215 -2.85 6.40 14.95
N ILE A 216 -3.31 5.82 13.85
CA ILE A 216 -2.50 5.13 12.83
C ILE A 216 -2.60 5.93 11.53
N LEU A 217 -1.47 6.19 10.87
CA LEU A 217 -1.43 6.78 9.52
C LEU A 217 -1.80 5.73 8.48
N SER A 218 -2.76 6.03 7.61
CA SER A 218 -3.30 5.08 6.62
C SER A 218 -3.16 5.60 5.18
N PRO A 219 -1.98 5.54 4.55
CA PRO A 219 -1.83 5.79 3.13
C PRO A 219 -2.29 4.59 2.30
N HIS A 220 -2.57 4.85 1.00
CA HIS A 220 -2.80 3.85 -0.03
C HIS A 220 -1.62 3.80 -1.00
N TYR A 221 -1.40 2.64 -1.64
CA TYR A 221 -0.31 2.50 -2.58
C TYR A 221 -0.67 1.66 -3.80
N TYR A 222 -0.71 2.31 -4.95
CA TYR A 222 -1.06 1.67 -6.22
C TYR A 222 -0.01 1.88 -7.32
N ASN A 223 1.16 2.43 -6.99
CA ASN A 223 2.20 2.64 -8.00
C ASN A 223 2.92 1.34 -8.39
N PRO A 224 3.31 1.19 -9.68
CA PRO A 224 3.02 2.10 -10.80
C PRO A 224 1.53 2.04 -11.21
N PHE A 225 0.84 3.18 -11.18
CA PHE A 225 -0.62 3.24 -11.41
C PHE A 225 -1.05 2.68 -12.77
N ASN A 226 -0.24 2.86 -13.81
CA ASN A 226 -0.47 2.30 -15.13
C ASN A 226 -0.33 0.76 -15.19
N PHE A 227 0.37 0.14 -14.22
CA PHE A 227 0.39 -1.31 -14.04
C PHE A 227 -0.84 -1.77 -13.27
N THR A 228 -1.10 -1.16 -12.11
CA THR A 228 -2.14 -1.63 -11.19
C THR A 228 -3.56 -1.37 -11.70
N HIS A 229 -3.75 -0.35 -12.55
CA HIS A 229 -5.06 0.06 -13.07
C HIS A 229 -5.18 -0.07 -14.59
N GLN A 230 -4.30 -0.86 -15.23
CA GLN A 230 -4.40 -1.10 -16.68
C GLN A 230 -5.77 -1.65 -17.06
N GLY A 231 -6.41 -1.01 -18.04
CA GLY A 231 -7.72 -1.39 -18.55
C GLY A 231 -8.87 -1.25 -17.55
N ALA A 232 -8.70 -0.49 -16.46
CA ALA A 232 -9.75 -0.24 -15.47
C ALA A 232 -10.77 0.75 -16.02
N GLU A 233 -12.03 0.32 -16.12
CA GLU A 233 -13.10 1.05 -16.83
C GLU A 233 -13.43 2.40 -16.17
N TRP A 234 -13.27 2.49 -14.83
CA TRP A 234 -13.54 3.73 -14.06
C TRP A 234 -12.43 4.78 -14.18
N VAL A 235 -11.23 4.40 -14.62
CA VAL A 235 -10.12 5.34 -14.85
C VAL A 235 -10.30 6.10 -16.16
N GLY A 236 -11.01 5.52 -17.11
CA GLY A 236 -11.27 6.09 -18.41
C GLY A 236 -10.40 5.53 -19.54
N PRO A 237 -10.46 6.11 -20.75
CA PRO A 237 -9.88 5.52 -21.97
C PRO A 237 -8.34 5.41 -21.95
N ASP A 238 -7.66 6.20 -21.12
CA ASP A 238 -6.20 6.11 -20.99
C ASP A 238 -5.75 4.77 -20.40
N ALA A 239 -6.58 4.16 -19.55
CA ALA A 239 -6.28 2.87 -18.94
C ALA A 239 -6.15 1.72 -19.96
N ASP A 240 -6.85 1.79 -21.07
CA ASP A 240 -6.74 0.81 -22.16
C ASP A 240 -5.38 0.88 -22.87
N ALA A 241 -4.77 2.06 -22.91
CA ALA A 241 -3.42 2.24 -23.46
C ALA A 241 -2.34 1.62 -22.59
N TRP A 242 -2.64 1.32 -21.32
CA TRP A 242 -1.71 0.69 -20.37
C TRP A 242 -1.75 -0.84 -20.40
N LEU A 243 -2.70 -1.46 -21.11
CA LEU A 243 -2.80 -2.92 -21.18
C LEU A 243 -1.49 -3.57 -21.64
N GLY A 244 -1.07 -4.60 -20.93
CA GLY A 244 0.20 -5.29 -21.15
C GLY A 244 1.39 -4.67 -20.40
N THR A 245 1.17 -3.68 -19.51
CA THR A 245 2.20 -3.21 -18.58
C THR A 245 2.52 -4.32 -17.59
N THR A 246 3.81 -4.65 -17.45
CA THR A 246 4.31 -5.68 -16.53
C THR A 246 5.08 -5.07 -15.39
N TRP A 247 5.12 -5.77 -14.25
CA TRP A 247 6.02 -5.47 -13.15
C TRP A 247 7.00 -6.64 -12.96
N ASN A 248 8.31 -6.36 -13.04
CA ASN A 248 9.31 -7.40 -13.23
C ASN A 248 10.15 -7.69 -11.98
N ASP A 249 9.88 -7.04 -10.86
CA ASP A 249 10.62 -7.19 -9.60
C ASP A 249 12.12 -6.94 -9.78
N THR A 250 12.46 -5.91 -10.53
CA THR A 250 13.86 -5.50 -10.69
C THR A 250 14.32 -4.69 -9.49
N GLU A 251 15.64 -4.61 -9.29
CA GLU A 251 16.18 -3.72 -8.26
C GLU A 251 15.72 -2.26 -8.45
N ALA A 252 15.53 -1.81 -9.70
CA ALA A 252 15.02 -0.48 -9.99
C ALA A 252 13.55 -0.31 -9.57
N ASP A 253 12.72 -1.33 -9.79
CA ASP A 253 11.32 -1.32 -9.35
C ASP A 253 11.24 -1.22 -7.81
N ARG A 254 12.07 -1.98 -7.11
CA ARG A 254 12.15 -1.95 -5.64
C ARG A 254 12.66 -0.62 -5.11
N GLN A 255 13.72 -0.07 -5.71
CA GLN A 255 14.25 1.25 -5.35
C GLN A 255 13.21 2.36 -5.55
N THR A 256 12.33 2.24 -6.55
CA THR A 256 11.20 3.15 -6.74
C THR A 256 10.28 3.12 -5.53
N VAL A 257 9.82 1.95 -5.11
CA VAL A 257 8.97 1.79 -3.92
C VAL A 257 9.65 2.36 -2.66
N GLU A 258 10.92 2.02 -2.44
CA GLU A 258 11.70 2.51 -1.29
C GLU A 258 11.83 4.03 -1.28
N SER A 259 12.05 4.63 -2.44
CA SER A 259 12.14 6.07 -2.63
C SER A 259 10.81 6.78 -2.35
N GLU A 260 9.71 6.22 -2.85
CA GLU A 260 8.36 6.78 -2.65
C GLU A 260 7.94 6.75 -1.18
N PHE A 261 8.26 5.67 -0.45
CA PHE A 261 7.96 5.56 0.98
C PHE A 261 8.96 6.26 1.91
N ALA A 262 10.11 6.72 1.41
CA ALA A 262 11.17 7.27 2.26
C ALA A 262 10.68 8.40 3.18
N PHE A 263 9.89 9.33 2.64
CA PHE A 263 9.33 10.43 3.43
C PHE A 263 8.28 9.93 4.44
N ALA A 264 7.40 9.00 4.06
CA ALA A 264 6.40 8.43 4.97
C ALA A 264 7.05 7.73 6.16
N LEU A 265 8.13 6.98 5.93
CA LEU A 265 8.89 6.32 6.99
C LEU A 265 9.59 7.33 7.90
N GLN A 266 10.18 8.40 7.33
CA GLN A 266 10.77 9.49 8.11
C GLN A 266 9.70 10.19 8.95
N PHE A 267 8.56 10.54 8.35
CA PHE A 267 7.42 11.18 9.03
C PHE A 267 6.90 10.33 10.19
N SER A 268 6.74 9.01 9.96
CA SER A 268 6.34 8.04 10.97
C SER A 268 7.32 8.03 12.17
N GLN A 269 8.61 8.02 11.89
CA GLN A 269 9.65 8.02 12.92
C GLN A 269 9.68 9.32 13.72
N GLU A 270 9.63 10.48 13.03
CA GLU A 270 9.70 11.81 13.67
C GLU A 270 8.47 12.12 14.52
N ASN A 271 7.31 11.63 14.12
CA ASN A 271 6.02 11.89 14.77
C ASN A 271 5.56 10.74 15.68
N HIS A 272 6.33 9.66 15.79
CA HIS A 272 5.97 8.47 16.58
C HIS A 272 4.58 7.91 16.23
N ILE A 273 4.25 7.81 14.94
CA ILE A 273 2.98 7.29 14.43
C ILE A 273 3.23 6.06 13.57
N PRO A 274 2.53 4.92 13.80
CA PRO A 274 2.66 3.74 12.93
C PRO A 274 1.95 3.94 11.60
N ILE A 275 2.34 3.14 10.59
CA ILE A 275 1.75 3.14 9.26
C ILE A 275 0.98 1.84 9.02
N HIS A 276 -0.24 1.97 8.56
CA HIS A 276 -1.08 0.93 7.98
C HIS A 276 -1.32 1.24 6.50
N VAL A 277 -0.86 0.41 5.58
CA VAL A 277 -1.19 0.59 4.15
C VAL A 277 -2.61 0.09 3.93
N GLY A 278 -3.58 1.01 3.91
CA GLY A 278 -5.03 0.69 3.90
C GLY A 278 -5.50 0.01 2.62
N GLU A 279 -4.84 0.32 1.50
CA GLU A 279 -5.12 -0.31 0.21
C GLU A 279 -3.85 -0.45 -0.62
N PHE A 280 -3.69 -1.62 -1.24
CA PHE A 280 -2.78 -1.89 -2.35
C PHE A 280 -3.30 -3.11 -3.11
N GLY A 281 -3.13 -3.14 -4.42
CA GLY A 281 -3.61 -4.23 -5.27
C GLY A 281 -3.36 -3.94 -6.74
N ALA A 282 -3.52 -4.95 -7.60
CA ALA A 282 -3.45 -4.79 -9.04
C ALA A 282 -4.67 -5.43 -9.72
N TYR A 283 -5.30 -4.68 -10.63
CA TYR A 283 -6.53 -5.07 -11.31
C TYR A 283 -6.33 -6.34 -12.14
N SER A 284 -7.37 -7.15 -12.26
CA SER A 284 -7.32 -8.47 -12.90
C SER A 284 -6.96 -8.46 -14.40
N LYS A 285 -6.94 -7.30 -15.05
CA LYS A 285 -6.45 -7.16 -16.42
C LYS A 285 -4.92 -7.11 -16.54
N ALA A 286 -4.20 -6.92 -15.43
CA ALA A 286 -2.76 -7.15 -15.38
C ALA A 286 -2.47 -8.67 -15.39
N ASP A 287 -1.33 -9.07 -15.98
CA ASP A 287 -0.93 -10.47 -15.98
C ASP A 287 -0.70 -10.99 -14.56
N ILE A 288 -1.03 -12.27 -14.35
CA ILE A 288 -1.03 -12.85 -13.01
C ILE A 288 0.38 -12.96 -12.42
N GLU A 289 1.39 -13.18 -13.23
CA GLU A 289 2.78 -13.31 -12.78
C GLU A 289 3.31 -11.96 -12.28
N SER A 290 2.99 -10.86 -12.96
CA SER A 290 3.33 -9.51 -12.49
C SER A 290 2.56 -9.14 -11.23
N ARG A 291 1.26 -9.49 -11.15
CA ARG A 291 0.45 -9.29 -9.93
C ARG A 291 1.04 -10.06 -8.74
N GLU A 292 1.42 -11.32 -8.94
CA GLU A 292 2.03 -12.15 -7.89
C GLU A 292 3.37 -11.55 -7.41
N ARG A 293 4.28 -11.18 -8.33
CA ARG A 293 5.58 -10.59 -7.98
C ARG A 293 5.42 -9.29 -7.20
N TRP A 294 4.57 -8.38 -7.70
CA TRP A 294 4.31 -7.07 -7.09
C TRP A 294 3.70 -7.22 -5.69
N THR A 295 2.68 -8.08 -5.55
CA THR A 295 2.02 -8.34 -4.28
C THR A 295 2.96 -9.01 -3.28
N THR A 296 3.80 -9.98 -3.72
CA THR A 296 4.80 -10.63 -2.87
C THR A 296 5.81 -9.62 -2.35
N PHE A 297 6.40 -8.83 -3.26
CA PHE A 297 7.38 -7.84 -2.86
C PHE A 297 6.80 -6.85 -1.86
N LEU A 298 5.66 -6.22 -2.18
CA LEU A 298 5.08 -5.18 -1.31
C LEU A 298 4.67 -5.72 0.06
N SER A 299 3.97 -6.85 0.11
CA SER A 299 3.54 -7.41 1.40
C SER A 299 4.74 -7.75 2.29
N ARG A 300 5.81 -8.35 1.75
CA ARG A 300 7.03 -8.65 2.51
C ARG A 300 7.81 -7.38 2.87
N TRP A 301 7.85 -6.41 1.96
CA TRP A 301 8.54 -5.15 2.21
C TRP A 301 7.83 -4.34 3.31
N PHE A 302 6.50 -4.23 3.27
CA PHE A 302 5.72 -3.58 4.34
C PHE A 302 5.99 -4.23 5.70
N GLU A 303 5.96 -5.56 5.77
CA GLU A 303 6.27 -6.32 6.99
C GLU A 303 7.70 -6.02 7.49
N SER A 304 8.68 -5.94 6.59
CA SER A 304 10.06 -5.60 6.94
C SER A 304 10.24 -4.20 7.54
N LYS A 305 9.28 -3.30 7.28
CA LYS A 305 9.23 -1.93 7.80
C LYS A 305 8.28 -1.78 9.00
N ASN A 306 7.76 -2.88 9.55
CA ASN A 306 6.75 -2.91 10.63
C ASN A 306 5.46 -2.16 10.27
N MET A 307 5.09 -2.15 9.01
CA MET A 307 3.81 -1.64 8.54
C MET A 307 2.80 -2.79 8.46
N SER A 308 1.59 -2.59 8.95
CA SER A 308 0.46 -3.45 8.64
C SER A 308 -0.14 -3.05 7.29
N TRP A 309 -0.92 -3.95 6.69
CA TRP A 309 -1.46 -3.70 5.36
C TRP A 309 -2.79 -4.42 5.10
N ALA A 310 -3.64 -3.86 4.21
CA ALA A 310 -4.85 -4.49 3.72
C ALA A 310 -4.86 -4.53 2.18
N TYR A 311 -4.86 -5.72 1.60
CA TYR A 311 -4.93 -5.90 0.14
C TYR A 311 -6.32 -5.50 -0.39
N TRP A 312 -6.36 -4.77 -1.48
CA TRP A 312 -7.57 -4.45 -2.24
C TRP A 312 -7.71 -5.44 -3.37
N GLU A 313 -8.62 -6.47 -3.37
CA GLU A 313 -9.64 -6.73 -2.37
C GLU A 313 -9.99 -8.25 -2.38
N PHE A 314 -11.06 -8.68 -1.69
CA PHE A 314 -11.35 -10.10 -1.52
C PHE A 314 -11.94 -10.75 -2.77
N SER A 315 -13.02 -10.21 -3.39
CA SER A 315 -13.86 -10.99 -4.32
C SER A 315 -14.41 -10.24 -5.53
N ALA A 316 -13.90 -9.04 -5.86
CA ALA A 316 -14.29 -8.29 -7.05
C ALA A 316 -13.12 -8.16 -8.06
N GLY A 317 -12.94 -7.01 -8.69
CA GLY A 317 -12.03 -6.83 -9.83
C GLY A 317 -10.54 -7.03 -9.54
N PHE A 318 -10.09 -6.85 -8.31
CA PHE A 318 -8.73 -7.14 -7.83
C PHE A 318 -8.63 -8.48 -7.11
N GLY A 319 -9.76 -9.18 -6.97
CA GLY A 319 -10.04 -10.24 -6.04
C GLY A 319 -9.09 -11.41 -6.01
N ILE A 320 -9.03 -12.02 -4.83
CA ILE A 320 -8.29 -13.26 -4.57
C ILE A 320 -9.22 -14.49 -4.55
N TYR A 321 -10.53 -14.27 -4.55
CA TYR A 321 -11.56 -15.30 -4.47
C TYR A 321 -12.67 -15.02 -5.49
N ASN A 322 -13.07 -16.04 -6.25
CA ASN A 322 -14.20 -15.94 -7.16
C ASN A 322 -15.46 -16.51 -6.48
N PRO A 323 -16.45 -15.66 -6.16
CA PRO A 323 -17.65 -16.09 -5.43
C PRO A 323 -18.61 -16.97 -6.26
N THR A 324 -18.42 -17.05 -7.59
CA THR A 324 -19.24 -17.87 -8.49
C THR A 324 -18.69 -19.29 -8.62
N THR A 325 -17.37 -19.44 -8.77
CA THR A 325 -16.72 -20.74 -8.88
C THR A 325 -16.23 -21.28 -7.53
N GLU A 326 -16.26 -20.44 -6.49
CA GLU A 326 -15.71 -20.71 -5.15
C GLU A 326 -14.19 -21.05 -5.17
N GLU A 327 -13.47 -20.53 -6.16
CA GLU A 327 -12.05 -20.78 -6.36
C GLU A 327 -11.20 -19.59 -5.94
N PHE A 328 -9.98 -19.88 -5.45
CA PHE A 328 -9.00 -18.87 -5.14
C PHE A 328 -8.11 -18.53 -6.34
N VAL A 329 -7.70 -17.28 -6.44
CA VAL A 329 -6.58 -16.86 -7.29
C VAL A 329 -5.30 -17.20 -6.53
N ASN A 330 -4.89 -18.47 -6.60
CA ASN A 330 -3.82 -19.03 -5.78
C ASN A 330 -2.52 -18.23 -5.81
N PRO A 331 -2.01 -17.72 -6.97
CA PRO A 331 -0.79 -16.91 -6.97
C PRO A 331 -0.87 -15.68 -6.05
N LEU A 332 -2.03 -15.04 -5.95
CA LEU A 332 -2.20 -13.87 -5.07
C LEU A 332 -2.30 -14.27 -3.59
N VAL A 333 -2.98 -15.38 -3.29
CA VAL A 333 -2.99 -15.90 -1.92
C VAL A 333 -1.58 -16.30 -1.49
N ASP A 334 -0.79 -16.93 -2.39
CA ASP A 334 0.61 -17.27 -2.13
C ASP A 334 1.47 -16.03 -1.91
N ALA A 335 1.30 -15.01 -2.75
CA ALA A 335 1.99 -13.74 -2.63
C ALA A 335 1.82 -13.09 -1.25
N MET A 336 0.60 -13.07 -0.74
CA MET A 336 0.30 -12.45 0.55
C MET A 336 0.69 -13.31 1.75
N MET A 337 0.54 -14.63 1.66
CA MET A 337 0.59 -15.48 2.84
C MET A 337 1.86 -16.33 2.93
N TYR A 338 2.39 -16.83 1.80
CA TYR A 338 3.35 -17.92 1.82
C TYR A 338 4.68 -17.61 1.14
N ASN A 339 4.68 -16.80 0.06
CA ASN A 339 5.91 -16.47 -0.64
C ASN A 339 6.87 -15.69 0.26
N LEU A 340 8.15 -16.08 0.25
CA LEU A 340 9.21 -15.31 0.86
C LEU A 340 9.58 -14.12 -0.03
N MET A 341 10.30 -13.14 0.52
CA MET A 341 10.89 -12.06 -0.27
C MET A 341 11.81 -12.69 -1.34
N PRO A 342 11.50 -12.52 -2.64
CA PRO A 342 12.35 -13.07 -3.70
C PRO A 342 13.63 -12.24 -3.87
N GLU A 343 14.64 -12.80 -4.56
CA GLU A 343 15.74 -12.00 -5.06
C GLU A 343 15.29 -11.12 -6.23
N PRO A 344 15.75 -9.87 -6.34
CA PRO A 344 15.35 -8.99 -7.42
C PRO A 344 15.81 -9.52 -8.79
N THR A 345 15.00 -9.31 -9.81
CA THR A 345 15.37 -9.64 -11.19
C THR A 345 16.56 -8.79 -11.63
N PRO A 346 17.69 -9.39 -12.03
CA PRO A 346 18.87 -8.65 -12.47
C PRO A 346 18.58 -7.82 -13.73
N VAL A 347 19.08 -6.58 -13.77
CA VAL A 347 18.97 -5.70 -14.94
C VAL A 347 20.34 -5.10 -15.29
N SER A 348 20.55 -4.85 -16.59
CA SER A 348 21.61 -3.98 -17.07
C SER A 348 21.02 -2.59 -17.33
N ALA A 349 21.74 -1.54 -16.93
CA ALA A 349 21.31 -0.15 -17.09
C ALA A 349 22.25 0.60 -18.04
N THR A 350 21.70 1.20 -19.09
CA THR A 350 22.45 2.02 -20.05
C THR A 350 22.01 3.48 -19.91
N PRO A 351 22.89 4.41 -19.49
CA PRO A 351 22.56 5.82 -19.40
C PRO A 351 22.20 6.41 -20.77
N ILE A 352 21.07 7.11 -20.87
CA ILE A 352 20.66 7.89 -22.05
C ILE A 352 20.72 9.40 -21.79
N TYR A 353 20.69 9.83 -20.53
CA TYR A 353 20.90 11.20 -20.10
C TYR A 353 21.50 11.24 -18.70
N THR A 354 22.47 12.13 -18.46
CA THR A 354 23.02 12.41 -17.12
C THR A 354 23.37 13.87 -16.99
N SER A 355 23.12 14.48 -15.84
CA SER A 355 23.59 15.82 -15.51
C SER A 355 23.83 16.00 -14.01
N ASN A 356 24.97 16.56 -13.67
CA ASN A 356 25.34 16.99 -12.31
C ASN A 356 25.47 18.51 -12.20
N PHE A 357 25.08 19.23 -13.25
CA PHE A 357 25.05 20.70 -13.36
C PHE A 357 26.38 21.40 -13.11
N SER A 358 27.52 20.69 -13.22
CA SER A 358 28.85 21.28 -13.07
C SER A 358 29.15 22.31 -14.18
N ASN A 359 28.48 22.21 -15.32
CA ASN A 359 28.67 23.06 -16.50
C ASN A 359 27.45 23.95 -16.80
N GLY A 360 26.64 24.29 -15.78
CA GLY A 360 25.44 25.13 -15.93
C GLY A 360 24.13 24.33 -15.96
N ALA A 361 23.06 24.90 -16.50
CA ALA A 361 21.72 24.33 -16.44
C ALA A 361 21.47 23.15 -17.40
N ASP A 362 22.41 22.79 -18.27
CA ASP A 362 22.36 21.64 -19.17
C ASP A 362 21.03 21.49 -19.95
N GLY A 363 20.52 22.63 -20.44
CA GLY A 363 19.27 22.68 -21.22
C GLY A 363 18.00 22.55 -20.40
N TRP A 364 18.07 22.56 -19.07
CA TRP A 364 16.90 22.75 -18.22
C TRP A 364 16.44 24.21 -18.28
N ILE A 365 15.13 24.40 -18.38
CA ILE A 365 14.49 25.71 -18.41
C ILE A 365 13.42 25.78 -17.32
N LEU A 366 13.22 26.97 -16.76
CA LEU A 366 12.16 27.26 -15.81
C LEU A 366 11.08 28.08 -16.53
N THR A 367 9.84 27.66 -16.42
CA THR A 367 8.68 28.37 -16.99
C THR A 367 7.73 28.81 -15.90
N ASN A 368 7.16 30.01 -16.07
CA ASN A 368 6.15 30.59 -15.18
C ASN A 368 4.87 30.82 -15.95
N GLN A 369 3.73 30.43 -15.39
CA GLN A 369 2.39 30.59 -15.94
C GLN A 369 1.42 31.09 -14.87
N GLY A 370 0.20 31.49 -15.24
CA GLY A 370 -0.86 31.85 -14.29
C GLY A 370 -0.48 32.93 -13.28
N GLY A 371 0.44 33.85 -13.63
CA GLY A 371 0.93 34.88 -12.72
C GLY A 371 1.99 34.44 -11.73
N ALA A 372 2.46 33.21 -11.80
CA ALA A 372 3.57 32.71 -10.99
C ALA A 372 4.88 33.47 -11.29
N SER A 373 5.80 33.50 -10.32
CA SER A 373 7.09 34.19 -10.44
C SER A 373 8.17 33.38 -9.74
N SER A 374 9.16 32.93 -10.51
CA SER A 374 10.29 32.16 -10.01
C SER A 374 11.56 32.45 -10.83
N SER A 375 12.72 32.05 -10.33
CA SER A 375 14.00 32.18 -11.00
C SER A 375 14.84 30.88 -10.84
N LEU A 376 15.69 30.62 -11.85
CA LEU A 376 16.58 29.46 -11.90
C LEU A 376 18.04 29.93 -11.84
N ALA A 377 18.83 29.30 -10.98
CA ALA A 377 20.28 29.46 -10.95
C ALA A 377 20.95 28.09 -10.96
N ALA A 378 21.87 27.86 -11.89
CA ALA A 378 22.73 26.67 -11.91
C ALA A 378 24.04 27.00 -11.19
N THR A 379 24.15 26.66 -9.92
CA THR A 379 25.32 26.95 -9.07
C THR A 379 25.58 25.82 -8.09
N GLY A 380 26.84 25.59 -7.77
CA GLY A 380 27.25 24.56 -6.80
C GLY A 380 26.90 23.14 -7.23
N GLY A 381 26.84 22.86 -8.55
CA GLY A 381 26.44 21.54 -9.07
C GLY A 381 24.95 21.26 -8.93
N LYS A 382 24.10 22.28 -8.73
CA LYS A 382 22.66 22.14 -8.54
C LYS A 382 21.87 23.12 -9.39
N LEU A 383 20.66 22.75 -9.77
CA LEU A 383 19.63 23.66 -10.23
C LEU A 383 18.87 24.19 -9.02
N ASN A 384 19.00 25.48 -8.75
CA ASN A 384 18.35 26.13 -7.62
C ASN A 384 17.16 26.96 -8.14
N VAL A 385 15.96 26.58 -7.74
CA VAL A 385 14.71 27.27 -8.07
C VAL A 385 14.28 28.10 -6.87
N SER A 386 14.21 29.41 -7.05
CA SER A 386 13.65 30.36 -6.06
C SER A 386 12.27 30.77 -6.53
N ILE A 387 11.26 30.70 -5.68
CA ILE A 387 9.86 30.98 -6.02
C ILE A 387 9.37 32.13 -5.15
N THR A 388 8.87 33.20 -5.78
CA THR A 388 8.29 34.36 -5.08
C THR A 388 6.77 34.39 -5.16
N ASN A 389 6.18 33.70 -6.17
CA ASN A 389 4.76 33.45 -6.31
C ASN A 389 4.58 32.11 -7.00
N GLY A 390 3.96 31.13 -6.32
CA GLY A 390 3.74 29.78 -6.84
C GLY A 390 2.57 29.64 -7.83
N GLY A 391 1.71 30.67 -7.95
CA GLY A 391 0.46 30.55 -8.70
C GLY A 391 -0.57 29.68 -7.99
N THR A 392 -1.62 29.26 -8.72
CA THR A 392 -2.75 28.48 -8.19
C THR A 392 -2.71 27.01 -8.62
N GLU A 393 -1.86 26.67 -9.58
CA GLU A 393 -1.73 25.29 -10.10
C GLU A 393 -0.28 24.80 -9.97
N SER A 394 -0.09 23.51 -9.76
CA SER A 394 1.25 22.90 -9.60
C SER A 394 2.17 23.19 -10.81
N TRP A 395 1.64 23.15 -12.01
CA TRP A 395 2.34 23.41 -13.27
C TRP A 395 2.57 24.91 -13.58
N HIS A 396 2.11 25.84 -12.72
CA HIS A 396 2.39 27.26 -12.90
C HIS A 396 3.86 27.63 -12.70
N VAL A 397 4.63 26.82 -11.95
CA VAL A 397 6.10 26.88 -11.90
C VAL A 397 6.63 25.53 -12.33
N GLN A 398 7.25 25.46 -13.51
CA GLN A 398 7.67 24.20 -14.11
C GLN A 398 9.14 24.24 -14.50
N LEU A 399 9.95 23.31 -13.95
CA LEU A 399 11.34 23.08 -14.35
C LEU A 399 11.38 21.90 -15.33
N VAL A 400 11.82 22.15 -16.56
CA VAL A 400 11.65 21.22 -17.69
C VAL A 400 12.96 20.96 -18.42
N ARG A 401 13.19 19.70 -18.83
CA ARG A 401 14.23 19.28 -19.75
C ARG A 401 13.60 18.50 -20.92
N GLY A 402 13.61 19.09 -22.11
CA GLY A 402 13.15 18.43 -23.36
C GLY A 402 14.21 17.54 -24.01
N ASN A 403 13.83 16.92 -25.15
CA ASN A 403 14.69 16.08 -25.99
C ASN A 403 15.29 14.87 -25.26
N ILE A 404 14.49 14.20 -24.44
CA ILE A 404 14.80 12.91 -23.85
C ILE A 404 14.07 11.83 -24.66
N PRO A 405 14.79 10.88 -25.31
CA PRO A 405 14.13 9.86 -26.13
C PRO A 405 13.58 8.72 -25.28
N PHE A 406 12.31 8.36 -25.51
CA PHE A 406 11.70 7.15 -24.97
C PHE A 406 11.11 6.28 -26.07
N THR A 407 11.49 5.00 -26.07
CA THR A 407 11.07 4.03 -27.10
C THR A 407 10.00 3.11 -26.55
N LYS A 408 8.90 2.93 -27.28
CA LYS A 408 7.82 2.01 -26.90
C LYS A 408 8.34 0.61 -26.58
N GLY A 409 7.86 0.03 -25.47
CA GLY A 409 8.21 -1.31 -25.01
C GLY A 409 9.53 -1.37 -24.21
N LYS A 410 10.25 -0.26 -24.08
CA LYS A 410 11.46 -0.19 -23.24
C LYS A 410 11.12 0.28 -21.82
N THR A 411 11.88 -0.21 -20.86
CA THR A 411 11.79 0.21 -19.45
C THR A 411 12.89 1.20 -19.13
N TYR A 412 12.55 2.23 -18.37
CA TYR A 412 13.46 3.31 -18.01
C TYR A 412 13.47 3.51 -16.50
N ARG A 413 14.65 3.87 -15.97
CA ARG A 413 14.85 4.36 -14.62
C ARG A 413 15.26 5.81 -14.67
N ILE A 414 14.61 6.66 -13.88
CA ILE A 414 14.99 8.07 -13.69
C ILE A 414 15.33 8.25 -12.23
N SER A 415 16.50 8.81 -11.96
CA SER A 415 16.94 9.13 -10.59
C SER A 415 17.46 10.55 -10.51
N PHE A 416 17.31 11.16 -9.35
CA PHE A 416 17.83 12.49 -9.03
C PHE A 416 17.91 12.69 -7.52
N LYS A 417 18.62 13.74 -7.10
CA LYS A 417 18.57 14.22 -5.73
C LYS A 417 17.86 15.57 -5.68
N ALA A 418 17.08 15.79 -4.63
CA ALA A 418 16.43 17.07 -4.39
C ALA A 418 16.45 17.44 -2.90
N GLN A 419 16.41 18.75 -2.64
CA GLN A 419 16.36 19.36 -1.32
C GLN A 419 15.53 20.63 -1.39
N ALA A 420 14.73 20.93 -0.37
CA ALA A 420 13.97 22.17 -0.27
C ALA A 420 14.44 23.00 0.94
N VAL A 421 14.06 24.25 1.00
CA VAL A 421 14.35 25.12 2.17
C VAL A 421 13.58 24.66 3.42
N SER A 422 12.37 24.12 3.22
CA SER A 422 11.53 23.44 4.21
C SER A 422 10.72 22.38 3.49
N ASN A 423 10.14 21.43 4.24
CA ASN A 423 9.36 20.36 3.65
C ASN A 423 8.26 20.89 2.71
N ARG A 424 8.15 20.29 1.53
CA ARG A 424 7.12 20.60 0.55
C ARG A 424 6.81 19.43 -0.36
N SER A 425 5.60 19.38 -0.91
CA SER A 425 5.26 18.50 -2.03
C SER A 425 5.62 19.13 -3.38
N ALA A 426 5.80 18.29 -4.38
CA ALA A 426 5.96 18.63 -5.79
C ALA A 426 5.51 17.44 -6.65
N THR A 427 5.40 17.63 -7.97
CA THR A 427 5.14 16.53 -8.90
C THR A 427 6.30 16.39 -9.87
N PHE A 428 6.72 15.14 -10.12
CA PHE A 428 7.72 14.80 -11.12
C PHE A 428 7.14 13.84 -12.17
N TYR A 429 7.51 14.02 -13.44
CA TYR A 429 7.13 13.06 -14.49
C TYR A 429 8.03 13.14 -15.73
N ALA A 430 8.08 12.03 -16.48
CA ALA A 430 8.50 11.98 -17.86
C ALA A 430 7.26 11.98 -18.75
N GLY A 431 7.22 12.78 -19.82
CA GLY A 431 6.02 12.89 -20.62
C GLY A 431 6.21 13.59 -21.97
N LYS A 432 5.11 13.74 -22.69
CA LYS A 432 5.08 14.42 -23.98
C LYS A 432 5.42 15.91 -23.81
N ALA A 433 6.21 16.45 -24.74
CA ALA A 433 6.64 17.86 -24.67
C ALA A 433 5.67 18.84 -25.37
N SER A 434 4.46 18.37 -25.76
CA SER A 434 3.41 19.16 -26.42
C SER A 434 2.03 18.63 -26.04
N ASP A 435 0.98 19.42 -26.33
CA ASP A 435 -0.41 18.96 -26.18
C ASP A 435 -0.61 17.58 -26.81
N PRO A 436 -1.30 16.68 -26.08
CA PRO A 436 -2.06 16.78 -24.81
C PRO A 436 -1.26 16.61 -23.51
N TRP A 437 0.07 16.78 -23.50
CA TRP A 437 0.95 16.78 -22.32
C TRP A 437 0.97 15.48 -21.49
N ASN A 438 0.65 14.34 -22.09
CA ASN A 438 0.56 13.04 -21.39
C ASN A 438 1.83 12.71 -20.59
N ALA A 439 1.65 12.28 -19.36
CA ALA A 439 2.73 11.76 -18.53
C ALA A 439 2.96 10.27 -18.84
N TYR A 440 4.11 9.93 -19.41
CA TYR A 440 4.48 8.54 -19.73
C TYR A 440 4.82 7.71 -18.50
N SER A 441 5.40 8.36 -17.49
CA SER A 441 5.74 7.74 -16.21
C SER A 441 4.64 7.81 -15.16
N GLY A 442 3.46 8.36 -15.50
CA GLY A 442 2.51 8.86 -14.51
C GLY A 442 2.98 10.17 -13.87
N TYR A 443 2.07 10.82 -13.15
CA TYR A 443 2.38 12.01 -12.33
C TYR A 443 2.78 11.55 -10.94
N ASN A 444 4.07 11.60 -10.62
CA ASN A 444 4.60 11.11 -9.36
C ASN A 444 4.64 12.25 -8.33
N GLY A 445 3.81 12.18 -7.31
CA GLY A 445 3.89 13.08 -6.15
C GLY A 445 5.15 12.81 -5.35
N ILE A 446 5.96 13.84 -5.08
CA ILE A 446 7.20 13.74 -4.30
C ILE A 446 7.18 14.68 -3.12
N ASN A 447 7.67 14.24 -1.97
CA ASN A 447 7.91 15.08 -0.80
C ASN A 447 9.40 15.41 -0.73
N ILE A 448 9.71 16.71 -0.82
CA ILE A 448 11.09 17.20 -0.78
C ILE A 448 11.31 17.82 0.60
N SER A 449 12.27 17.27 1.35
CA SER A 449 12.57 17.73 2.70
C SER A 449 13.72 18.75 2.72
N ALA A 450 13.97 19.33 3.90
CA ALA A 450 15.13 20.18 4.13
C ALA A 450 16.46 19.41 4.12
N THR A 451 16.42 18.08 4.18
CA THR A 451 17.57 17.19 3.96
C THR A 451 17.56 16.69 2.52
N GLU A 452 18.73 16.68 1.84
CA GLU A 452 18.84 16.17 0.49
C GLU A 452 18.41 14.69 0.45
N SER A 453 17.43 14.39 -0.39
CA SER A 453 16.86 13.05 -0.57
C SER A 453 17.11 12.55 -2.00
N PHE A 454 17.26 11.24 -2.15
CA PHE A 454 17.43 10.56 -3.42
C PHE A 454 16.08 10.00 -3.88
N PHE A 455 15.72 10.27 -5.12
CA PHE A 455 14.46 9.83 -5.75
C PHE A 455 14.77 8.92 -6.92
N VAL A 456 13.99 7.84 -7.06
CA VAL A 456 14.07 6.89 -8.17
C VAL A 456 12.66 6.58 -8.65
N PHE A 457 12.49 6.56 -9.98
CA PHE A 457 11.24 6.16 -10.63
C PHE A 457 11.56 5.24 -11.79
N SER A 458 10.80 4.17 -11.94
CA SER A 458 10.89 3.29 -13.10
C SER A 458 9.54 3.22 -13.82
N PHE A 459 9.57 3.13 -15.15
CA PHE A 459 8.37 2.95 -15.95
C PHE A 459 8.68 2.25 -17.27
N THR A 460 7.70 1.51 -17.78
CA THR A 460 7.77 0.97 -19.15
C THR A 460 7.01 1.90 -20.09
N MET A 461 7.65 2.29 -21.17
CA MET A 461 7.05 3.17 -22.18
C MET A 461 5.98 2.41 -22.98
N THR A 462 4.72 2.57 -22.62
CA THR A 462 3.56 1.96 -23.30
C THR A 462 3.06 2.80 -24.46
N ASN A 463 3.27 4.12 -24.41
CA ASN A 463 2.93 5.07 -25.45
C ASN A 463 3.80 4.88 -26.71
N PRO A 464 3.41 5.43 -27.87
CA PRO A 464 4.25 5.45 -29.06
C PRO A 464 5.61 6.06 -28.77
N THR A 465 6.66 5.54 -29.45
CA THR A 465 8.04 6.08 -29.36
C THR A 465 8.05 7.59 -29.53
N ASP A 466 8.64 8.30 -28.59
CA ASP A 466 8.84 9.75 -28.60
C ASP A 466 10.33 10.09 -28.49
N PRO A 467 10.96 10.60 -29.59
CA PRO A 467 12.36 10.95 -29.57
C PRO A 467 12.67 12.27 -28.87
N ALA A 468 11.64 13.05 -28.52
CA ALA A 468 11.76 14.42 -28.01
C ALA A 468 10.89 14.68 -26.77
N ALA A 469 10.63 13.66 -25.98
CA ALA A 469 9.90 13.78 -24.72
C ALA A 469 10.61 14.71 -23.72
N ARG A 470 9.95 15.00 -22.60
CA ARG A 470 10.47 15.85 -21.54
C ARG A 470 10.49 15.17 -20.19
N LEU A 471 11.37 15.64 -19.32
CA LEU A 471 11.26 15.53 -17.86
C LEU A 471 10.69 16.82 -17.33
N ALA A 472 9.80 16.78 -16.35
CA ALA A 472 9.21 17.95 -15.75
C ALA A 472 9.07 17.80 -14.22
N PHE A 473 9.37 18.90 -13.51
CA PHE A 473 9.04 19.10 -12.11
C PHE A 473 8.04 20.23 -12.02
N ASP A 474 6.91 20.01 -11.37
CA ASP A 474 5.89 21.00 -11.10
C ASP A 474 6.05 21.48 -9.64
N PHE A 475 6.43 22.73 -9.49
CA PHE A 475 6.73 23.38 -8.20
C PHE A 475 5.74 24.50 -7.82
N GLY A 476 4.64 24.67 -8.55
CA GLY A 476 3.63 25.68 -8.26
C GLY A 476 2.90 25.47 -6.93
N THR A 477 1.97 26.38 -6.64
CA THR A 477 1.17 26.46 -5.40
C THR A 477 1.95 26.69 -4.10
N ASN A 478 3.28 26.69 -4.14
CA ASN A 478 4.15 26.83 -2.97
C ASN A 478 5.33 27.76 -3.30
N VAL A 479 5.81 28.53 -2.31
CA VAL A 479 6.92 29.48 -2.47
C VAL A 479 8.26 28.98 -1.92
N THR A 480 8.28 27.76 -1.33
CA THR A 480 9.51 27.16 -0.82
C THR A 480 10.45 26.82 -1.96
N GLY A 481 11.68 27.34 -1.92
CA GLY A 481 12.72 27.08 -2.91
C GLY A 481 13.19 25.63 -2.91
N VAL A 482 13.61 25.15 -4.08
CA VAL A 482 14.05 23.78 -4.30
C VAL A 482 15.38 23.73 -5.03
N SER A 483 16.25 22.80 -4.66
CA SER A 483 17.47 22.46 -5.39
C SER A 483 17.37 21.04 -5.93
N VAL A 484 17.78 20.81 -7.20
CA VAL A 484 17.81 19.50 -7.84
C VAL A 484 19.20 19.24 -8.40
N THR A 485 19.71 18.01 -8.27
CA THR A 485 21.03 17.61 -8.80
C THR A 485 21.07 16.12 -9.15
N ASP A 486 22.17 15.66 -9.76
CA ASP A 486 22.48 14.26 -10.08
C ASP A 486 21.35 13.55 -10.86
N ILE A 487 20.77 14.24 -11.85
CA ILE A 487 19.71 13.67 -12.67
C ILE A 487 20.30 12.64 -13.64
N LYS A 488 19.70 11.45 -13.66
CA LYS A 488 20.09 10.35 -14.54
C LYS A 488 18.87 9.67 -15.13
N VAL A 489 18.90 9.38 -16.43
CA VAL A 489 17.92 8.55 -17.14
C VAL A 489 18.64 7.38 -17.76
N GLU A 490 18.19 6.17 -17.47
CA GLU A 490 18.79 4.92 -17.94
C GLU A 490 17.74 4.05 -18.62
N GLU A 491 18.08 3.44 -19.73
CA GLU A 491 17.33 2.32 -20.31
C GLU A 491 17.72 1.04 -19.57
N LEU A 492 16.72 0.31 -19.07
CA LEU A 492 16.90 -0.96 -18.39
C LEU A 492 16.65 -2.12 -19.35
N THR A 493 17.52 -3.11 -19.30
CA THR A 493 17.33 -4.38 -20.00
C THR A 493 17.42 -5.49 -18.97
N THR A 494 16.35 -6.28 -18.85
CA THR A 494 16.40 -7.49 -18.02
C THR A 494 17.50 -8.40 -18.58
N ALA A 495 18.41 -8.83 -17.72
CA ALA A 495 19.33 -9.87 -18.10
C ALA A 495 18.48 -11.10 -18.44
N VAL A 496 18.51 -11.54 -19.69
CA VAL A 496 17.97 -12.84 -20.05
C VAL A 496 18.93 -13.86 -19.41
N THR A 497 18.75 -14.14 -18.12
CA THR A 497 19.18 -15.41 -17.59
C THR A 497 18.34 -16.41 -18.35
N ALA A 498 18.99 -17.24 -19.17
CA ALA A 498 18.35 -18.43 -19.69
C ALA A 498 17.82 -19.17 -18.45
N ILE A 499 16.54 -18.98 -18.15
CA ILE A 499 15.82 -19.89 -17.29
C ILE A 499 15.85 -21.16 -18.11
N GLU A 500 16.75 -22.09 -17.73
CA GLU A 500 16.44 -23.48 -17.99
C GLU A 500 15.04 -23.65 -17.40
N GLU A 501 14.04 -23.77 -18.28
CA GLU A 501 12.76 -24.34 -17.91
C GLU A 501 13.05 -25.74 -17.35
N LYS A 502 13.41 -25.79 -16.09
CA LYS A 502 13.24 -26.98 -15.31
C LYS A 502 11.72 -27.09 -15.22
N ILE A 503 11.14 -27.85 -16.14
CA ILE A 503 9.80 -28.40 -15.97
C ILE A 503 9.89 -29.16 -14.66
N ALA A 504 9.59 -28.47 -13.56
CA ALA A 504 9.39 -29.13 -12.28
C ALA A 504 8.24 -30.10 -12.53
N PRO A 505 8.37 -31.37 -12.20
CA PRO A 505 7.27 -32.29 -12.30
C PRO A 505 6.14 -31.68 -11.48
N THR A 506 4.96 -31.53 -12.11
CA THR A 506 3.79 -30.92 -11.48
C THR A 506 3.50 -31.67 -10.20
N LEU A 507 3.85 -31.05 -9.07
CA LEU A 507 3.63 -31.65 -7.76
C LEU A 507 2.12 -31.57 -7.50
N SER A 508 1.47 -32.71 -7.41
CA SER A 508 0.02 -32.79 -7.16
C SER A 508 -0.26 -33.58 -5.91
N ALA A 509 -1.24 -33.11 -5.14
CA ALA A 509 -1.69 -33.77 -3.93
C ALA A 509 -3.22 -33.91 -3.93
N TYR A 510 -3.72 -35.09 -3.57
CA TYR A 510 -5.15 -35.35 -3.49
C TYR A 510 -5.50 -36.42 -2.43
N PRO A 511 -6.71 -36.42 -1.86
CA PRO A 511 -7.71 -35.36 -2.00
C PRO A 511 -7.26 -34.07 -1.31
N ASN A 512 -7.69 -32.93 -1.82
CA ASN A 512 -7.52 -31.64 -1.19
C ASN A 512 -8.82 -30.84 -1.40
N PRO A 513 -9.67 -30.65 -0.39
CA PRO A 513 -9.48 -30.90 1.05
C PRO A 513 -9.24 -32.35 1.45
N VAL A 514 -8.47 -32.55 2.53
CA VAL A 514 -8.07 -33.87 3.04
C VAL A 514 -8.62 -34.13 4.45
N LYS A 515 -9.21 -35.33 4.67
CA LYS A 515 -9.67 -35.72 6.02
C LYS A 515 -8.56 -36.34 6.88
N SER A 516 -7.83 -37.29 6.35
CA SER A 516 -6.79 -38.00 7.11
C SER A 516 -5.55 -38.34 6.28
N ILE A 517 -5.68 -38.81 5.07
CA ILE A 517 -4.56 -39.25 4.22
C ILE A 517 -4.56 -38.47 2.93
N ILE A 518 -3.43 -37.85 2.62
CA ILE A 518 -3.18 -37.17 1.36
C ILE A 518 -2.18 -37.92 0.52
N TYR A 519 -2.50 -38.14 -0.74
CA TYR A 519 -1.63 -38.73 -1.75
C TYR A 519 -0.83 -37.63 -2.44
N ILE A 520 0.48 -37.81 -2.63
CA ILE A 520 1.36 -36.82 -3.22
C ILE A 520 2.18 -37.49 -4.32
N ALA A 521 2.05 -36.98 -5.54
CA ALA A 521 2.80 -37.50 -6.68
C ALA A 521 4.31 -37.34 -6.46
N ASN A 522 5.08 -38.38 -6.72
CA ASN A 522 6.55 -38.40 -6.58
C ASN A 522 7.08 -38.07 -5.17
N LEU A 523 6.31 -38.34 -4.12
CA LEU A 523 6.71 -38.06 -2.73
C LEU A 523 8.01 -38.77 -2.35
N ASP A 524 8.27 -39.94 -2.87
CA ASP A 524 9.49 -40.71 -2.64
C ASP A 524 10.78 -40.06 -3.18
N SER A 525 10.68 -39.00 -3.99
CA SER A 525 11.81 -38.16 -4.41
C SER A 525 12.30 -37.20 -3.34
N TYR A 526 11.53 -37.03 -2.26
CA TYR A 526 11.84 -36.13 -1.15
C TYR A 526 12.41 -36.90 0.05
N LYS A 527 13.04 -36.18 0.96
CA LYS A 527 13.63 -36.75 2.19
C LYS A 527 12.81 -36.46 3.44
N GLU A 528 12.09 -35.35 3.44
CA GLU A 528 11.34 -34.86 4.58
C GLU A 528 10.08 -34.13 4.11
N ALA A 529 9.01 -34.25 4.86
CA ALA A 529 7.78 -33.45 4.76
C ALA A 529 7.49 -32.78 6.08
N THR A 530 7.14 -31.50 6.04
CA THR A 530 6.68 -30.75 7.21
C THR A 530 5.39 -30.01 6.87
N VAL A 531 4.42 -30.04 7.81
CA VAL A 531 3.14 -29.35 7.68
C VAL A 531 3.14 -28.17 8.64
N HIS A 532 3.02 -26.96 8.11
CA HIS A 532 2.99 -25.72 8.90
C HIS A 532 1.64 -25.04 8.72
N ASP A 533 1.14 -24.43 9.79
CA ASP A 533 0.00 -23.51 9.70
C ASP A 533 0.43 -22.18 9.07
N THR A 534 -0.53 -21.28 8.84
CA THR A 534 -0.33 -19.96 8.24
C THR A 534 0.57 -19.03 9.07
N ARG A 535 0.87 -19.38 10.33
CA ARG A 535 1.77 -18.64 11.23
C ARG A 535 3.18 -19.26 11.29
N GLY A 536 3.43 -20.30 10.45
CA GLY A 536 4.71 -20.99 10.40
C GLY A 536 4.91 -22.02 11.54
N GLN A 537 3.88 -22.29 12.35
CA GLN A 537 3.96 -23.33 13.38
C GLN A 537 3.89 -24.72 12.75
N ALA A 538 4.89 -25.56 13.02
CA ALA A 538 4.91 -26.94 12.54
C ALA A 538 3.91 -27.82 13.32
N HIS A 539 3.03 -28.52 12.60
CA HIS A 539 2.05 -29.47 13.12
C HIS A 539 2.42 -30.93 12.84
N LEU A 540 3.21 -31.16 11.79
CA LEU A 540 3.69 -32.48 11.43
C LEU A 540 5.09 -32.38 10.85
N LYS A 541 5.97 -33.33 11.20
CA LYS A 541 7.28 -33.52 10.57
C LYS A 541 7.50 -35.01 10.35
N VAL A 542 7.74 -35.43 9.10
CA VAL A 542 7.88 -36.82 8.71
C VAL A 542 9.10 -36.98 7.80
N SER A 543 9.94 -37.97 8.09
CA SER A 543 10.99 -38.41 7.18
C SER A 543 10.37 -39.31 6.10
N ILE A 544 10.67 -39.04 4.84
CA ILE A 544 10.15 -39.79 3.69
C ILE A 544 11.16 -40.88 3.33
N THR A 545 10.65 -42.11 3.17
CA THR A 545 11.43 -43.28 2.73
C THR A 545 11.05 -43.65 1.30
N PRO A 546 11.95 -44.29 0.53
CA PRO A 546 11.63 -44.79 -0.81
C PRO A 546 10.32 -45.61 -0.84
N GLY A 547 9.46 -45.34 -1.80
CA GLY A 547 8.14 -45.97 -1.94
C GLY A 547 7.01 -45.30 -1.15
N THR A 548 7.28 -44.24 -0.38
CA THR A 548 6.25 -43.41 0.29
C THR A 548 5.50 -42.58 -0.74
N SER A 549 4.18 -42.71 -0.78
CA SER A 549 3.31 -41.95 -1.69
C SER A 549 2.19 -41.19 -0.96
N THR A 550 2.08 -41.37 0.36
CA THR A 550 1.02 -40.78 1.17
C THR A 550 1.57 -40.18 2.47
N LEU A 551 0.90 -39.15 2.98
CA LEU A 551 1.10 -38.63 4.34
C LEU A 551 -0.20 -38.79 5.15
N ASN A 552 -0.05 -39.20 6.41
CA ASN A 552 -1.16 -39.25 7.36
C ASN A 552 -1.22 -37.92 8.12
N LEU A 553 -2.34 -37.21 7.99
CA LEU A 553 -2.63 -35.91 8.61
C LEU A 553 -3.69 -36.03 9.73
N GLU A 554 -3.97 -37.23 10.24
CA GLU A 554 -5.03 -37.43 11.23
C GLU A 554 -4.82 -36.63 12.52
N THR A 555 -3.58 -36.39 12.89
CA THR A 555 -3.21 -35.58 14.07
C THR A 555 -3.17 -34.06 13.83
N VAL A 556 -3.28 -33.64 12.55
CA VAL A 556 -3.29 -32.23 12.18
C VAL A 556 -4.72 -31.70 12.35
N PRO A 557 -4.95 -30.62 13.13
CA PRO A 557 -6.27 -30.03 13.28
C PRO A 557 -6.89 -29.58 11.95
N PRO A 558 -8.21 -29.42 11.83
CA PRO A 558 -8.83 -28.79 10.66
C PRO A 558 -8.28 -27.37 10.43
N GLY A 559 -7.97 -27.04 9.16
CA GLY A 559 -7.41 -25.72 8.80
C GLY A 559 -6.67 -25.72 7.46
N PHE A 560 -6.09 -24.59 7.13
CA PHE A 560 -5.20 -24.42 5.98
C PHE A 560 -3.74 -24.60 6.40
N TYR A 561 -2.99 -25.32 5.59
CA TYR A 561 -1.60 -25.66 5.88
C TYR A 561 -0.74 -25.57 4.63
N VAL A 562 0.55 -25.28 4.84
CA VAL A 562 1.60 -25.47 3.84
C VAL A 562 2.32 -26.78 4.15
N LEU A 563 2.30 -27.67 3.20
CA LEU A 563 3.11 -28.87 3.19
C LEU A 563 4.42 -28.55 2.47
N ASN A 564 5.50 -28.52 3.21
CA ASN A 564 6.84 -28.32 2.66
C ASN A 564 7.49 -29.70 2.45
N LEU A 565 7.96 -29.94 1.25
CA LEU A 565 8.62 -31.18 0.84
C LEU A 565 10.09 -30.88 0.52
N TRP A 566 10.99 -31.41 1.33
CA TRP A 566 12.41 -31.12 1.22
C TRP A 566 13.19 -32.23 0.51
N ARG A 567 14.03 -31.86 -0.45
CA ARG A 567 15.07 -32.69 -1.09
C ARG A 567 16.38 -31.92 -1.16
N THR A 568 17.49 -32.59 -1.43
CA THR A 568 18.82 -31.96 -1.40
C THR A 568 18.88 -30.71 -2.27
N GLY A 569 19.04 -29.55 -1.63
CA GLY A 569 19.18 -28.25 -2.28
C GLY A 569 17.88 -27.61 -2.78
N HIS A 570 16.68 -28.19 -2.46
CA HIS A 570 15.41 -27.65 -2.90
C HIS A 570 14.27 -27.99 -1.93
N THR A 571 13.31 -27.09 -1.81
CA THR A 571 12.06 -27.30 -1.07
C THR A 571 10.89 -26.96 -1.97
N ASP A 572 9.97 -27.90 -2.13
CA ASP A 572 8.70 -27.69 -2.83
C ASP A 572 7.59 -27.46 -1.81
N HIS A 573 6.59 -26.68 -2.17
CA HIS A 573 5.47 -26.30 -1.30
C HIS A 573 4.14 -26.68 -1.92
N LEU A 574 3.25 -27.25 -1.11
CA LEU A 574 1.87 -27.54 -1.48
C LEU A 574 0.91 -27.01 -0.44
N LYS A 575 -0.15 -26.39 -0.90
CA LYS A 575 -1.26 -26.02 -0.01
C LYS A 575 -2.17 -27.21 0.23
N ILE A 576 -2.53 -27.43 1.48
CA ILE A 576 -3.48 -28.43 1.87
C ILE A 576 -4.55 -27.84 2.78
N VAL A 577 -5.78 -28.26 2.54
CA VAL A 577 -6.93 -27.94 3.40
C VAL A 577 -7.25 -29.21 4.18
N LYS A 578 -7.13 -29.15 5.51
CA LYS A 578 -7.48 -30.24 6.42
C LYS A 578 -8.90 -30.05 6.92
N GLU A 579 -9.80 -31.00 6.66
CA GLU A 579 -11.15 -31.06 7.19
C GLU A 579 -11.22 -31.71 8.57
#